data_da4e1fed9170da1794a876e931d1bdaa
#
_entry.id   da4e1fed9170da1794a876e931d1bdaa
#
_cell.length_a   1.000
_cell.length_b   1.000
_cell.length_c   1.000
_cell.angle_alpha   90.00
_cell.angle_beta   90.00
_cell.angle_gamma   90.00
#
_symmetry.space_group_name_H-M   'P 1'
#
loop_
_entity.id
_entity.type
_entity.pdbx_description
1 polymer ?
#
loop_
_entity_poly.entity_id
_entity_poly.type
_entity_poly.pdbx_seq_one_letter_code
_entity_poly.pdbx_strand_id
1 'polypeptide(L)'
;MNGLNKGIRKVEMALKWDPSPAGQPATDLDVVAATYLADDPHGAPAYVVHFDSRSPDGTIYLNRDSKDGKGFGWDEVMTLELDRLNARYTRVVLGVVIQQRPAHRTFVSVANPAFRIREGYTVLDEGDFGDVLGATAATVAEFGRETDGWSFHPGVQGFEDDPATFTRIMGQVRRS
;
A
#
# COMPACT_ATOMS: atom_id res chain seq x y z
N MET A 1 -12.25 -3.78 22.25
CA MET A 1 -11.30 -3.28 21.24
C MET A 1 -9.99 -4.03 21.35
N ASN A 2 -9.46 -4.42 20.23
CA ASN A 2 -8.19 -5.12 20.21
C ASN A 2 -7.05 -4.13 20.34
N GLY A 3 -6.16 -4.30 21.34
CA GLY A 3 -4.98 -3.45 21.53
C GLY A 3 -4.02 -3.42 20.35
N LEU A 4 -4.08 -4.43 19.47
CA LEU A 4 -3.26 -4.51 18.28
C LEU A 4 -3.58 -3.42 17.24
N ASN A 5 -4.76 -2.78 17.34
CA ASN A 5 -5.19 -1.77 16.38
C ASN A 5 -5.00 -0.34 16.90
N LYS A 6 -4.33 -0.16 18.02
CA LYS A 6 -4.09 1.16 18.62
C LYS A 6 -2.65 1.33 19.09
N GLY A 7 -2.19 2.57 19.12
CA GLY A 7 -0.86 2.89 19.61
C GLY A 7 0.26 2.41 18.70
N ILE A 8 -0.03 2.27 17.41
CA ILE A 8 0.93 1.76 16.44
C ILE A 8 2.00 2.82 16.17
N ARG A 9 3.25 2.42 16.13
CA ARG A 9 4.40 3.33 15.98
C ARG A 9 5.14 3.14 14.66
N LYS A 10 5.50 1.91 14.34
CA LYS A 10 6.30 1.60 13.15
C LYS A 10 5.77 0.34 12.51
N VAL A 11 5.47 0.43 11.22
CA VAL A 11 4.80 -0.65 10.49
C VAL A 11 5.61 -1.00 9.26
N GLU A 12 5.58 -2.27 8.89
CA GLU A 12 6.16 -2.76 7.66
C GLU A 12 5.08 -3.41 6.83
N MET A 13 4.95 -2.97 5.57
CA MET A 13 4.09 -3.63 4.60
C MET A 13 4.95 -4.40 3.62
N ALA A 14 4.65 -5.68 3.44
CA ALA A 14 5.34 -6.56 2.52
C ALA A 14 4.37 -7.05 1.44
N LEU A 15 4.85 -7.15 0.22
CA LEU A 15 4.09 -7.59 -0.94
C LEU A 15 4.88 -8.66 -1.68
N LYS A 16 4.19 -9.69 -2.16
CA LYS A 16 4.81 -10.72 -2.99
C LYS A 16 3.87 -11.15 -4.10
N TRP A 17 4.45 -11.61 -5.19
CA TRP A 17 3.73 -12.25 -6.28
C TRP A 17 4.71 -13.18 -7.00
N ASP A 18 4.17 -14.15 -7.72
CA ASP A 18 5.01 -15.05 -8.50
C ASP A 18 5.36 -14.40 -9.84
N PRO A 19 6.55 -14.65 -10.38
CA PRO A 19 6.93 -14.11 -11.68
C PRO A 19 6.04 -14.65 -12.80
N SER A 20 5.92 -13.87 -13.87
CA SER A 20 5.19 -14.29 -15.07
C SER A 20 5.86 -15.54 -15.69
N PRO A 21 5.09 -16.40 -16.37
CA PRO A 21 5.66 -17.55 -17.07
C PRO A 21 6.72 -17.11 -18.09
N ALA A 22 7.66 -18.03 -18.37
CA ALA A 22 8.72 -17.78 -19.35
C ALA A 22 8.10 -17.39 -20.70
N GLY A 23 8.68 -16.35 -21.33
CA GLY A 23 8.20 -15.83 -22.61
C GLY A 23 7.04 -14.83 -22.50
N GLN A 24 6.51 -14.60 -21.29
CA GLN A 24 5.49 -13.59 -21.05
C GLN A 24 6.12 -12.31 -20.50
N PRO A 25 5.53 -11.12 -20.76
CA PRO A 25 6.04 -9.90 -20.14
C PRO A 25 5.96 -10.00 -18.61
N ALA A 26 6.96 -9.42 -17.94
CA ALA A 26 7.01 -9.40 -16.49
C ALA A 26 5.84 -8.60 -15.92
N THR A 27 5.29 -9.06 -14.80
CA THR A 27 4.27 -8.33 -14.03
C THR A 27 4.98 -7.56 -12.93
N ASP A 28 4.69 -6.26 -12.85
CA ASP A 28 5.31 -5.35 -11.90
C ASP A 28 4.24 -4.76 -10.99
N LEU A 29 4.28 -5.12 -9.71
CA LEU A 29 3.41 -4.58 -8.68
C LEU A 29 4.22 -3.64 -7.80
N ASP A 30 3.61 -2.53 -7.37
CA ASP A 30 4.27 -1.57 -6.51
C ASP A 30 3.41 -1.21 -5.32
N VAL A 31 4.04 -1.14 -4.14
CA VAL A 31 3.40 -0.62 -2.92
C VAL A 31 3.39 0.90 -3.01
N VAL A 32 2.26 1.49 -2.63
CA VAL A 32 2.08 2.94 -2.57
C VAL A 32 1.57 3.33 -1.19
N ALA A 33 2.17 4.35 -0.58
CA ALA A 33 1.66 4.96 0.64
C ALA A 33 1.32 6.42 0.35
N ALA A 34 0.09 6.81 0.62
CA ALA A 34 -0.37 8.19 0.47
C ALA A 34 -0.61 8.79 1.84
N THR A 35 -0.09 10.01 2.08
CA THR A 35 -0.17 10.69 3.37
C THR A 35 -1.01 11.95 3.23
N TYR A 36 -1.90 12.19 4.20
CA TYR A 36 -2.92 13.24 4.13
C TYR A 36 -2.81 14.21 5.28
N LEU A 37 -3.09 15.48 4.99
CA LEU A 37 -3.13 16.54 6.00
C LEU A 37 -4.43 16.47 6.83
N ALA A 38 -4.34 16.99 8.05
CA ALA A 38 -5.48 17.03 8.96
C ALA A 38 -6.66 17.84 8.42
N ASP A 39 -6.38 18.91 7.67
CA ASP A 39 -7.42 19.78 7.14
C ASP A 39 -7.97 19.31 5.79
N ASP A 40 -7.41 18.24 5.22
CA ASP A 40 -7.89 17.65 3.97
C ASP A 40 -7.61 16.14 3.93
N PRO A 41 -8.18 15.36 4.88
CA PRO A 41 -7.82 13.95 5.02
C PRO A 41 -8.35 13.04 3.92
N HIS A 42 -9.30 13.51 3.12
CA HIS A 42 -9.93 12.71 2.05
C HIS A 42 -9.80 13.34 0.66
N GLY A 43 -9.01 14.39 0.55
CA GLY A 43 -8.75 15.03 -0.74
C GLY A 43 -7.51 14.46 -1.42
N ALA A 44 -6.74 15.34 -2.04
CA ALA A 44 -5.46 14.94 -2.62
C ALA A 44 -4.43 14.66 -1.53
N PRO A 45 -3.56 13.65 -1.72
CA PRO A 45 -2.51 13.40 -0.73
C PRO A 45 -1.52 14.55 -0.66
N ALA A 46 -0.97 14.79 0.52
CA ALA A 46 0.12 15.75 0.69
C ALA A 46 1.38 15.25 -0.03
N TYR A 47 1.62 13.95 0.01
CA TYR A 47 2.66 13.29 -0.77
C TYR A 47 2.34 11.80 -0.86
N VAL A 48 2.97 11.12 -1.82
CA VAL A 48 2.92 9.68 -1.96
C VAL A 48 4.33 9.11 -1.97
N VAL A 49 4.48 7.86 -1.51
CA VAL A 49 5.75 7.15 -1.52
C VAL A 49 5.58 5.87 -2.32
N HIS A 50 6.46 5.66 -3.28
CA HIS A 50 6.58 4.44 -4.07
C HIS A 50 7.98 4.41 -4.69
N PHE A 51 8.23 3.48 -5.62
CA PHE A 51 9.58 3.30 -6.20
C PHE A 51 10.17 4.57 -6.83
N ASP A 52 9.32 5.49 -7.29
CA ASP A 52 9.74 6.73 -7.99
C ASP A 52 9.31 7.99 -7.24
N SER A 53 8.97 7.88 -5.97
CA SER A 53 8.55 9.03 -5.16
C SER A 53 8.89 8.79 -3.69
N ARG A 54 9.55 9.76 -3.06
CA ARG A 54 10.03 9.64 -1.67
C ARG A 54 9.28 10.57 -0.74
N SER A 55 9.23 10.20 0.54
CA SER A 55 8.70 11.10 1.56
C SER A 55 9.67 12.27 1.78
N PRO A 56 9.13 13.48 2.07
CA PRO A 56 10.00 14.64 2.28
C PRO A 56 10.89 14.55 3.52
N ASP A 57 10.52 13.74 4.51
CA ASP A 57 11.24 13.64 5.78
C ASP A 57 11.87 12.26 6.04
N GLY A 58 11.73 11.33 5.11
CA GLY A 58 12.31 9.99 5.24
C GLY A 58 11.62 9.06 6.22
N THR A 59 10.41 9.41 6.71
CA THR A 59 9.69 8.59 7.68
C THR A 59 8.97 7.40 7.05
N ILE A 60 8.68 7.47 5.76
CA ILE A 60 8.09 6.37 4.98
C ILE A 60 9.04 6.07 3.85
N TYR A 61 9.47 4.81 3.73
CA TYR A 61 10.48 4.46 2.72
C TYR A 61 10.35 3.02 2.26
N LEU A 62 10.76 2.82 1.01
CA LEU A 62 10.78 1.51 0.38
C LEU A 62 12.10 0.82 0.71
N ASN A 63 12.05 -0.35 1.35
CA ASN A 63 13.24 -1.11 1.73
C ASN A 63 13.69 -2.03 0.61
N ARG A 64 12.72 -2.57 -0.14
CA ARG A 64 12.98 -3.53 -1.19
C ARG A 64 11.96 -3.32 -2.31
N ASP A 65 12.45 -3.33 -3.55
CA ASP A 65 11.65 -3.15 -4.76
C ASP A 65 12.01 -4.25 -5.76
N SER A 66 10.99 -4.98 -6.24
CA SER A 66 11.12 -5.97 -7.30
C SER A 66 10.26 -5.54 -8.48
N LYS A 67 10.75 -5.74 -9.70
CA LYS A 67 10.02 -5.35 -10.92
C LYS A 67 9.38 -6.54 -11.62
N ASP A 68 9.63 -7.75 -11.18
CA ASP A 68 9.19 -8.95 -11.90
C ASP A 68 8.70 -10.09 -11.00
N GLY A 69 8.75 -9.93 -9.70
CA GLY A 69 8.36 -10.97 -8.74
C GLY A 69 9.37 -12.09 -8.58
N LYS A 70 10.56 -11.95 -9.18
CA LYS A 70 11.63 -12.94 -9.03
C LYS A 70 12.43 -12.64 -7.78
N GLY A 71 12.55 -13.59 -6.90
CA GLY A 71 13.31 -13.42 -5.68
C GLY A 71 12.75 -14.28 -4.57
N PHE A 72 13.46 -14.36 -3.47
CA PHE A 72 13.04 -15.13 -2.32
C PHE A 72 12.26 -14.25 -1.34
N GLY A 73 11.20 -14.80 -0.77
CA GLY A 73 10.41 -14.12 0.24
C GLY A 73 9.54 -13.01 -0.33
N TRP A 74 9.53 -11.88 0.34
CA TRP A 74 8.70 -10.74 -0.06
C TRP A 74 9.42 -9.90 -1.12
N ASP A 75 8.70 -9.57 -2.19
CA ASP A 75 9.27 -8.87 -3.35
C ASP A 75 9.43 -7.38 -3.12
N GLU A 76 8.47 -6.79 -2.40
CA GLU A 76 8.55 -5.39 -2.01
C GLU A 76 8.29 -5.26 -0.52
N VAL A 77 9.00 -4.33 0.12
CA VAL A 77 8.81 -4.04 1.54
C VAL A 77 8.91 -2.53 1.74
N MET A 78 7.91 -1.97 2.42
CA MET A 78 7.85 -0.55 2.75
C MET A 78 7.73 -0.40 4.27
N THR A 79 8.53 0.51 4.82
CA THR A 79 8.50 0.84 6.24
C THR A 79 7.85 2.19 6.46
N LEU A 80 6.95 2.27 7.43
CA LEU A 80 6.24 3.48 7.84
C LEU A 80 6.57 3.77 9.31
N GLU A 81 7.36 4.81 9.56
CA GLU A 81 7.66 5.25 10.92
C GLU A 81 6.63 6.30 11.34
N LEU A 82 5.42 5.82 11.65
CA LEU A 82 4.27 6.69 11.94
C LEU A 82 4.49 7.59 13.15
N ASP A 83 5.22 7.11 14.15
CA ASP A 83 5.52 7.88 15.37
C ASP A 83 6.43 9.07 15.09
N ARG A 84 7.11 9.09 13.95
CA ARG A 84 7.99 10.19 13.55
C ARG A 84 7.34 11.16 12.56
N LEU A 85 6.13 10.86 12.10
CA LEU A 85 5.42 11.75 11.19
C LEU A 85 5.04 13.05 11.89
N ASN A 86 5.20 14.17 11.18
CA ASN A 86 4.78 15.48 11.68
C ASN A 86 3.30 15.48 12.05
N ALA A 87 2.94 16.20 13.10
CA ALA A 87 1.57 16.22 13.62
C ALA A 87 0.52 16.70 12.60
N ARG A 88 0.92 17.43 11.57
CA ARG A 88 0.00 17.89 10.52
C ARG A 88 -0.52 16.76 9.64
N TYR A 89 0.14 15.62 9.62
CA TYR A 89 -0.31 14.44 8.87
C TYR A 89 -1.11 13.54 9.80
N THR A 90 -2.34 13.24 9.43
CA THR A 90 -3.27 12.51 10.29
C THR A 90 -3.80 11.23 9.69
N ARG A 91 -3.47 10.94 8.44
CA ARG A 91 -3.96 9.73 7.77
C ARG A 91 -2.93 9.23 6.76
N VAL A 92 -2.72 7.92 6.73
CA VAL A 92 -1.87 7.25 5.74
C VAL A 92 -2.66 6.09 5.15
N VAL A 93 -2.72 6.02 3.83
CA VAL A 93 -3.42 4.93 3.12
C VAL A 93 -2.38 4.10 2.37
N LEU A 94 -2.45 2.78 2.54
CA LEU A 94 -1.59 1.82 1.83
C LEU A 94 -2.34 1.22 0.66
N GLY A 95 -1.66 1.13 -0.48
CA GLY A 95 -2.22 0.54 -1.67
C GLY A 95 -1.19 -0.23 -2.48
N VAL A 96 -1.68 -0.93 -3.49
CA VAL A 96 -0.88 -1.68 -4.44
C VAL A 96 -1.36 -1.35 -5.83
N VAL A 97 -0.43 -1.04 -6.73
CA VAL A 97 -0.75 -0.80 -8.14
C VAL A 97 -0.07 -1.85 -9.00
N ILE A 98 -0.72 -2.20 -10.11
CA ILE A 98 -0.12 -3.04 -11.15
C ILE A 98 0.29 -2.11 -12.27
N GLN A 99 1.56 -2.15 -12.67
CA GLN A 99 2.03 -1.35 -13.80
C GLN A 99 1.33 -1.81 -15.08
N GLN A 100 0.82 -0.87 -15.87
CA GLN A 100 -0.05 -1.15 -17.02
C GLN A 100 0.71 -1.22 -18.35
N ARG A 101 2.02 -1.27 -18.30
CA ARG A 101 2.86 -1.41 -19.49
C ARG A 101 3.61 -2.73 -19.42
N PRO A 102 3.78 -3.45 -20.54
CA PRO A 102 3.36 -3.11 -21.90
C PRO A 102 1.88 -3.37 -22.22
N ALA A 103 1.13 -3.96 -21.30
CA ALA A 103 -0.27 -4.32 -21.54
C ALA A 103 -1.12 -4.00 -20.31
N HIS A 104 -2.43 -3.83 -20.54
CA HIS A 104 -3.41 -3.71 -19.47
C HIS A 104 -3.44 -4.97 -18.62
N ARG A 105 -3.36 -4.83 -17.30
CA ARG A 105 -3.33 -5.95 -16.37
C ARG A 105 -4.20 -5.70 -15.16
N THR A 106 -4.86 -6.77 -14.71
CA THR A 106 -5.64 -6.77 -13.48
C THR A 106 -5.08 -7.85 -12.54
N PHE A 107 -5.57 -7.88 -11.30
CA PHE A 107 -5.09 -8.86 -10.32
C PHE A 107 -5.34 -10.32 -10.74
N VAL A 108 -6.35 -10.57 -11.58
CA VAL A 108 -6.61 -11.93 -12.06
C VAL A 108 -5.44 -12.47 -12.89
N SER A 109 -4.67 -11.60 -13.54
CA SER A 109 -3.52 -12.01 -14.35
C SER A 109 -2.22 -12.09 -13.56
N VAL A 110 -2.23 -11.76 -12.28
CA VAL A 110 -1.06 -11.83 -11.41
C VAL A 110 -1.09 -13.17 -10.66
N ALA A 111 0.01 -13.89 -10.67
CA ALA A 111 0.09 -15.19 -10.00
C ALA A 111 0.38 -15.01 -8.51
N ASN A 112 -0.55 -15.48 -7.68
CA ASN A 112 -0.43 -15.57 -6.21
C ASN A 112 0.01 -14.25 -5.52
N PRO A 113 -0.65 -13.11 -5.81
CA PRO A 113 -0.31 -11.87 -5.12
C PRO A 113 -0.81 -11.90 -3.67
N ALA A 114 0.03 -11.49 -2.75
CA ALA A 114 -0.33 -11.46 -1.33
C ALA A 114 0.41 -10.34 -0.61
N PHE A 115 -0.18 -9.85 0.48
CA PHE A 115 0.44 -8.81 1.30
C PHE A 115 0.42 -9.20 2.78
N ARG A 116 1.31 -8.57 3.54
CA ARG A 116 1.37 -8.71 4.99
C ARG A 116 1.72 -7.35 5.59
N ILE A 117 0.99 -6.96 6.63
CA ILE A 117 1.25 -5.74 7.39
C ILE A 117 1.56 -6.13 8.82
N ARG A 118 2.70 -5.70 9.35
CA ARG A 118 3.13 -6.07 10.70
C ARG A 118 3.81 -4.91 11.43
N GLU A 119 3.75 -4.97 12.73
CA GLU A 119 4.55 -4.13 13.61
C GLU A 119 5.50 -5.04 14.39
N GLY A 120 6.80 -4.94 14.11
CA GLY A 120 7.77 -5.88 14.64
C GLY A 120 7.44 -7.30 14.23
N TYR A 121 7.26 -8.18 15.19
CA TYR A 121 6.86 -9.57 14.95
C TYR A 121 5.35 -9.78 14.98
N THR A 122 4.56 -8.72 15.27
CA THR A 122 3.11 -8.83 15.35
C THR A 122 2.50 -8.58 13.97
N VAL A 123 1.82 -9.58 13.43
CA VAL A 123 1.08 -9.44 12.17
C VAL A 123 -0.22 -8.72 12.47
N LEU A 124 -0.42 -7.55 11.83
CA LEU A 124 -1.66 -6.78 11.96
C LEU A 124 -2.69 -7.28 10.95
N ASP A 125 -2.27 -7.63 9.76
CA ASP A 125 -3.15 -8.16 8.71
C ASP A 125 -2.33 -8.89 7.65
N GLU A 126 -2.93 -9.93 7.08
CA GLU A 126 -2.44 -10.65 5.90
C GLU A 126 -3.60 -10.84 4.96
N GLY A 127 -3.35 -10.74 3.66
CA GLY A 127 -4.41 -10.92 2.71
C GLY A 127 -3.92 -11.14 1.29
N ASP A 128 -4.91 -11.30 0.41
CA ASP A 128 -4.70 -11.43 -1.02
C ASP A 128 -5.65 -10.48 -1.76
N PHE A 129 -5.74 -10.63 -3.06
CA PHE A 129 -6.55 -9.76 -3.91
C PHE A 129 -7.71 -10.50 -4.56
N GLY A 130 -8.14 -11.63 -3.93
CA GLY A 130 -9.19 -12.49 -4.48
C GLY A 130 -10.55 -11.82 -4.65
N ASP A 131 -10.85 -10.82 -3.83
CA ASP A 131 -12.10 -10.07 -3.92
C ASP A 131 -12.07 -8.91 -4.92
N VAL A 132 -10.91 -8.62 -5.50
CA VAL A 132 -10.72 -7.48 -6.41
C VAL A 132 -9.99 -7.89 -7.69
N LEU A 133 -10.26 -9.09 -8.20
CA LEU A 133 -9.56 -9.67 -9.36
C LEU A 133 -9.66 -8.82 -10.62
N GLY A 134 -10.76 -8.08 -10.80
CA GLY A 134 -10.93 -7.20 -11.95
C GLY A 134 -10.30 -5.83 -11.81
N ALA A 135 -9.68 -5.53 -10.67
CA ALA A 135 -9.08 -4.24 -10.41
C ALA A 135 -7.65 -4.15 -10.94
N THR A 136 -7.21 -2.92 -11.24
CA THR A 136 -5.83 -2.61 -11.64
C THR A 136 -4.99 -2.11 -10.47
N ALA A 137 -5.65 -1.73 -9.37
CA ALA A 137 -5.04 -1.24 -8.16
C ALA A 137 -5.98 -1.52 -6.99
N ALA A 138 -5.45 -1.50 -5.78
CA ALA A 138 -6.27 -1.70 -4.59
C ALA A 138 -5.66 -0.96 -3.40
N THR A 139 -6.51 -0.39 -2.54
CA THR A 139 -6.09 -0.03 -1.19
C THR A 139 -6.24 -1.25 -0.29
N VAL A 140 -5.35 -1.42 0.66
CA VAL A 140 -5.34 -2.62 1.53
C VAL A 140 -5.54 -2.28 2.99
N ALA A 141 -5.22 -1.06 3.41
CA ALA A 141 -5.36 -0.63 4.79
C ALA A 141 -5.17 0.87 4.89
N GLU A 142 -5.58 1.44 6.02
CA GLU A 142 -5.25 2.82 6.34
C GLU A 142 -4.93 2.97 7.83
N PHE A 143 -4.20 4.02 8.14
CA PHE A 143 -3.85 4.40 9.51
C PHE A 143 -4.40 5.79 9.78
N GLY A 144 -5.01 5.97 10.95
CA GLY A 144 -5.53 7.26 11.40
C GLY A 144 -4.84 7.69 12.68
N ARG A 145 -4.46 8.98 12.76
CA ARG A 145 -3.86 9.52 13.98
C ARG A 145 -4.97 9.81 14.99
N GLU A 146 -4.80 9.27 16.17
CA GLU A 146 -5.70 9.48 17.29
C GLU A 146 -4.96 10.12 18.45
N THR A 147 -5.66 10.43 19.54
CA THR A 147 -5.08 11.11 20.70
C THR A 147 -3.91 10.32 21.32
N ASP A 148 -4.04 8.99 21.33
CA ASP A 148 -3.10 8.08 21.98
C ASP A 148 -2.25 7.28 20.98
N GLY A 149 -2.07 7.79 19.77
CA GLY A 149 -1.26 7.15 18.73
C GLY A 149 -2.06 6.82 17.49
N TRP A 150 -1.48 5.99 16.62
CA TRP A 150 -2.09 5.64 15.35
C TRP A 150 -2.97 4.41 15.49
N SER A 151 -4.14 4.44 14.84
CA SER A 151 -5.04 3.29 14.72
C SER A 151 -4.89 2.64 13.35
N PHE A 152 -5.16 1.35 13.26
CA PHE A 152 -5.07 0.56 12.04
C PHE A 152 -6.45 0.11 11.59
N HIS A 153 -6.74 0.32 10.31
CA HIS A 153 -8.02 -0.05 9.70
C HIS A 153 -7.76 -0.89 8.45
N PRO A 154 -7.87 -2.22 8.53
CA PRO A 154 -7.68 -3.09 7.37
C PRO A 154 -8.90 -3.09 6.44
N GLY A 155 -8.67 -3.41 5.18
CA GLY A 155 -9.75 -3.58 4.21
C GLY A 155 -9.23 -3.41 2.79
N VAL A 156 -9.58 -4.36 1.92
CA VAL A 156 -9.18 -4.34 0.52
C VAL A 156 -10.29 -3.73 -0.31
N GLN A 157 -9.95 -2.71 -1.11
CA GLN A 157 -10.89 -2.04 -2.00
C GLN A 157 -10.25 -1.85 -3.37
N GLY A 158 -10.93 -2.34 -4.42
CA GLY A 158 -10.40 -2.30 -5.77
C GLY A 158 -10.66 -0.99 -6.50
N PHE A 159 -9.75 -0.65 -7.42
CA PHE A 159 -9.83 0.50 -8.30
C PHE A 159 -9.49 0.05 -9.71
N GLU A 160 -10.09 0.70 -10.70
CA GLU A 160 -9.85 0.39 -12.11
C GLU A 160 -9.02 1.47 -12.81
N ASP A 161 -8.38 2.32 -12.05
CA ASP A 161 -7.61 3.47 -12.53
C ASP A 161 -6.16 3.09 -12.80
N ASP A 162 -5.49 3.90 -13.65
CA ASP A 162 -4.06 3.74 -13.87
C ASP A 162 -3.26 4.14 -12.60
N PRO A 163 -1.98 3.77 -12.49
CA PRO A 163 -1.21 4.09 -11.28
C PRO A 163 -1.18 5.56 -10.91
N ALA A 164 -1.02 6.46 -11.88
CA ALA A 164 -0.95 7.90 -11.61
C ALA A 164 -2.29 8.43 -11.09
N THR A 165 -3.39 8.02 -11.68
CA THR A 165 -4.73 8.40 -11.22
C THR A 165 -5.01 7.82 -9.84
N PHE A 166 -4.68 6.54 -9.64
CA PHE A 166 -4.88 5.87 -8.37
C PHE A 166 -4.20 6.63 -7.22
N THR A 167 -2.96 7.07 -7.38
CA THR A 167 -2.25 7.78 -6.32
C THR A 167 -2.94 9.07 -5.91
N ARG A 168 -3.70 9.70 -6.82
CA ARG A 168 -4.42 10.93 -6.51
C ARG A 168 -5.75 10.69 -5.80
N ILE A 169 -6.40 9.54 -6.04
CA ILE A 169 -7.77 9.30 -5.57
C ILE A 169 -7.88 8.22 -4.50
N MET A 170 -6.80 7.50 -4.21
CA MET A 170 -6.84 6.33 -3.32
C MET A 170 -7.34 6.63 -1.91
N GLY A 171 -7.23 7.87 -1.44
CA GLY A 171 -7.70 8.27 -0.11
C GLY A 171 -9.08 8.91 -0.10
N GLN A 172 -9.73 9.04 -1.25
CA GLN A 172 -11.07 9.63 -1.30
C GLN A 172 -12.09 8.67 -0.70
N VAL A 173 -13.09 9.24 -0.03
CA VAL A 173 -14.20 8.45 0.49
C VAL A 173 -15.02 7.94 -0.70
N ARG A 174 -15.16 6.63 -0.81
CA ARG A 174 -15.97 6.04 -1.86
C ARG A 174 -17.38 5.82 -1.36
N ARG A 175 -18.33 6.21 -2.19
CA ARG A 175 -19.74 5.93 -1.91
C ARG A 175 -20.03 4.53 -2.40
N SER A 176 -20.63 3.75 -1.52
CA SER A 176 -21.09 2.42 -1.83
C SER A 176 -22.35 2.45 -2.72
#